data_2a723bd2cde0292b873fa40b9b1eb10d
#
_entry.id   2a723bd2cde0292b873fa40b9b1eb10d
#
_cell.length_a   1.000
_cell.length_b   1.000
_cell.length_c   1.000
_cell.angle_alpha   90.00
_cell.angle_beta   90.00
_cell.angle_gamma   90.00
#
_symmetry.space_group_name_H-M   'P 1'
#
loop_
_entity.id
_entity.type
_entity.pdbx_description
1 polymer ?
#
loop_
_entity_poly.entity_id
_entity_poly.type
_entity_poly.pdbx_seq_one_letter_code
_entity_poly.pdbx_strand_id
1 'polypeptide(L)'
;IGQDPRIELTAAGTNSAATVNMMKGGVRTAATGENAVVVGCRRADIIAGPIGIVIADALMGEVTPRMAAAVGQSLAKKILIPVNKCDNIVIGTGGRPVAELIEEAVALILKAVNSGAY
;
A
#
# COMPACT_ATOMS: atom_id res chain seq x y z
N ILE A 1 5.25 -12.22 4.48
CA ILE A 1 5.68 -10.97 5.13
C ILE A 1 5.17 -10.87 6.55
N GLY A 2 3.88 -11.10 6.77
CA GLY A 2 3.28 -10.99 8.10
C GLY A 2 3.81 -11.97 9.14
N GLN A 3 4.55 -12.97 8.73
CA GLN A 3 5.16 -13.96 9.61
C GLN A 3 6.62 -13.65 9.94
N ASP A 4 7.21 -12.65 9.31
CA ASP A 4 8.58 -12.24 9.61
C ASP A 4 8.58 -11.43 10.90
N PRO A 5 9.29 -11.88 11.97
CA PRO A 5 9.27 -11.20 13.26
C PRO A 5 9.92 -9.81 13.24
N ARG A 6 10.65 -9.47 12.19
CA ARG A 6 11.24 -8.14 12.02
C ARG A 6 10.25 -7.12 11.49
N ILE A 7 9.08 -7.57 11.03
CA ILE A 7 8.08 -6.72 10.37
C ILE A 7 6.84 -6.60 11.26
N GLU A 8 6.52 -5.38 11.64
CA GLU A 8 5.22 -5.05 12.23
C GLU A 8 4.30 -4.61 11.09
N LEU A 9 3.35 -5.47 10.74
CA LEU A 9 2.47 -5.26 9.60
C LEU A 9 1.13 -4.69 10.03
N THR A 10 0.77 -3.55 9.47
CA THR A 10 -0.53 -2.91 9.68
C THR A 10 -1.21 -2.71 8.32
N ALA A 11 -2.49 -2.99 8.26
CA ALA A 11 -3.29 -2.75 7.06
C ALA A 11 -4.27 -1.60 7.29
N ALA A 12 -4.43 -0.76 6.28
CA ALA A 12 -5.45 0.28 6.27
C ALA A 12 -6.24 0.16 4.97
N GLY A 13 -7.52 -0.16 5.08
CA GLY A 13 -8.41 -0.30 3.94
C GLY A 13 -9.22 0.97 3.69
N THR A 14 -9.50 1.27 2.43
CA THR A 14 -10.39 2.38 2.07
C THR A 14 -11.85 2.05 2.34
N ASN A 15 -12.18 0.78 2.46
CA ASN A 15 -13.50 0.28 2.84
C ASN A 15 -13.34 -0.99 3.67
N SER A 16 -14.44 -1.41 4.32
CA SER A 16 -14.41 -2.57 5.22
C SER A 16 -14.10 -3.89 4.48
N ALA A 17 -14.57 -4.05 3.27
CA ALA A 17 -14.30 -5.26 2.48
C ALA A 17 -12.80 -5.40 2.16
N ALA A 18 -12.13 -4.31 1.79
CA ALA A 18 -10.70 -4.29 1.56
C ALA A 18 -9.93 -4.65 2.83
N THR A 19 -10.33 -4.08 3.96
CA THR A 19 -9.70 -4.37 5.26
C THR A 19 -9.84 -5.85 5.61
N VAL A 20 -11.05 -6.40 5.47
CA VAL A 20 -11.31 -7.83 5.75
C VAL A 20 -10.46 -8.73 4.85
N ASN A 21 -10.34 -8.40 3.57
CA ASN A 21 -9.53 -9.18 2.64
C ASN A 21 -8.04 -9.19 3.04
N MET A 22 -7.53 -8.06 3.49
CA MET A 22 -6.16 -8.00 3.99
C MET A 22 -5.98 -8.84 5.26
N MET A 23 -6.95 -8.82 6.16
CA MET A 23 -6.93 -9.65 7.35
C MET A 23 -6.94 -11.14 7.01
N LYS A 24 -7.66 -11.56 5.98
CA LYS A 24 -7.65 -12.94 5.50
C LYS A 24 -6.26 -13.36 5.02
N GLY A 25 -5.44 -12.42 4.58
CA GLY A 25 -4.06 -12.66 4.19
C GLY A 25 -3.07 -12.77 5.36
N GLY A 26 -3.55 -12.64 6.60
CA GLY A 26 -2.75 -12.83 7.80
C GLY A 26 -2.40 -11.56 8.57
N VAL A 27 -2.90 -10.41 8.16
CA VAL A 27 -2.69 -9.15 8.92
C VAL A 27 -3.55 -9.16 10.17
N ARG A 28 -2.95 -8.88 11.32
CA ARG A 28 -3.65 -8.86 12.61
C ARG A 28 -4.06 -7.46 13.03
N THR A 29 -3.29 -6.46 12.69
CA THR A 29 -3.57 -5.06 13.02
C THR A 29 -4.10 -4.36 11.78
N ALA A 30 -5.37 -3.99 11.79
CA ALA A 30 -6.02 -3.41 10.63
C ALA A 30 -7.05 -2.37 11.05
N ALA A 31 -7.24 -1.37 10.21
CA ALA A 31 -8.25 -0.34 10.40
C ALA A 31 -8.79 0.12 9.04
N THR A 32 -9.91 0.81 9.06
CA THR A 32 -10.60 1.27 7.86
C THR A 32 -10.78 2.78 7.88
N GLY A 33 -10.60 3.40 6.73
CA GLY A 33 -10.99 4.78 6.50
C GLY A 33 -9.86 5.78 6.48
N GLU A 34 -10.23 7.03 6.26
CA GLU A 34 -9.29 8.12 6.03
C GLU A 34 -8.31 8.33 7.18
N ASN A 35 -8.81 8.38 8.41
CA ASN A 35 -7.93 8.64 9.54
C ASN A 35 -6.95 7.49 9.78
N ALA A 36 -7.39 6.26 9.56
CA ALA A 36 -6.52 5.09 9.65
C ALA A 36 -5.34 5.19 8.67
N VAL A 37 -5.61 5.61 7.44
CA VAL A 37 -4.57 5.84 6.44
C VAL A 37 -3.62 6.95 6.87
N VAL A 38 -4.17 8.08 7.31
CA VAL A 38 -3.36 9.23 7.74
C VAL A 38 -2.42 8.88 8.88
N VAL A 39 -2.95 8.22 9.91
CA VAL A 39 -2.17 7.81 11.09
C VAL A 39 -1.13 6.76 10.71
N GLY A 40 -1.54 5.77 9.92
CA GLY A 40 -0.61 4.73 9.45
C GLY A 40 0.56 5.30 8.67
N CYS A 41 0.31 6.28 7.81
CA CYS A 41 1.35 6.93 7.02
C CYS A 41 2.36 7.71 7.87
N ARG A 42 1.97 8.19 9.02
CA ARG A 42 2.90 8.88 9.94
C ARG A 42 3.86 7.91 10.62
N ARG A 43 3.45 6.68 10.82
CA ARG A 43 4.19 5.68 11.60
C ARG A 43 4.98 4.70 10.76
N ALA A 44 4.63 4.57 9.49
CA ALA A 44 5.22 3.55 8.63
C ALA A 44 6.65 3.89 8.24
N ASP A 45 7.48 2.87 8.15
CA ASP A 45 8.80 2.95 7.52
C ASP A 45 8.69 2.61 6.03
N ILE A 46 7.75 1.73 5.69
CA ILE A 46 7.45 1.33 4.32
C ILE A 46 5.94 1.35 4.13
N ILE A 47 5.49 1.95 3.05
CA ILE A 47 4.09 1.93 2.62
C ILE A 47 4.03 1.14 1.32
N ALA A 48 3.16 0.15 1.26
CA ALA A 48 2.95 -0.63 0.04
C ALA A 48 1.47 -0.65 -0.33
N GLY A 49 1.18 -0.56 -1.60
CA GLY A 49 -0.18 -0.62 -2.10
C GLY A 49 -0.28 -0.29 -3.59
N PRO A 50 -1.50 -0.28 -4.14
CA PRO A 50 -1.70 0.11 -5.53
C PRO A 50 -1.36 1.59 -5.73
N ILE A 51 -0.91 1.94 -6.93
CA ILE A 51 -0.50 3.32 -7.23
C ILE A 51 -1.64 4.33 -7.02
N GLY A 52 -2.89 3.90 -7.12
CA GLY A 52 -4.05 4.76 -6.90
C GLY A 52 -4.09 5.42 -5.52
N ILE A 53 -3.38 4.89 -4.53
CA ILE A 53 -3.38 5.47 -3.18
C ILE A 53 -2.71 6.84 -3.10
N VAL A 54 -1.93 7.24 -4.11
CA VAL A 54 -1.32 8.58 -4.18
C VAL A 54 -2.09 9.51 -5.12
N ILE A 55 -3.21 9.06 -5.66
CA ILE A 55 -4.03 9.82 -6.61
C ILE A 55 -5.34 10.20 -5.92
N ALA A 56 -5.54 11.51 -5.70
CA ALA A 56 -6.77 12.01 -5.11
C ALA A 56 -7.99 11.59 -5.94
N ASP A 57 -9.04 11.17 -5.25
CA ASP A 57 -10.32 10.73 -5.82
C ASP A 57 -10.24 9.44 -6.65
N ALA A 58 -9.13 8.72 -6.61
CA ALA A 58 -9.03 7.40 -7.21
C ALA A 58 -9.97 6.39 -6.53
N LEU A 59 -10.20 5.26 -7.19
CA LEU A 59 -11.11 4.20 -6.71
C LEU A 59 -12.52 4.74 -6.45
N MET A 60 -13.07 5.46 -7.43
CA MET A 60 -14.41 6.03 -7.36
C MET A 60 -14.60 6.99 -6.16
N GLY A 61 -13.54 7.72 -5.82
CA GLY A 61 -13.57 8.68 -4.72
C GLY A 61 -13.22 8.10 -3.36
N GLU A 62 -12.95 6.81 -3.24
CA GLU A 62 -12.58 6.21 -1.95
C GLU A 62 -11.24 6.72 -1.44
N VAL A 63 -10.31 7.03 -2.33
CA VAL A 63 -9.04 7.67 -1.96
C VAL A 63 -9.29 9.17 -1.89
N THR A 64 -9.51 9.69 -0.69
CA THR A 64 -9.72 11.11 -0.50
C THR A 64 -8.44 11.90 -0.78
N PRO A 65 -8.55 13.20 -1.12
CA PRO A 65 -7.36 14.06 -1.26
C PRO A 65 -6.45 14.01 -0.03
N ARG A 66 -7.02 13.93 1.16
CA ARG A 66 -6.26 13.84 2.40
C ARG A 66 -5.49 12.52 2.51
N MET A 67 -6.10 11.40 2.10
CA MET A 67 -5.42 10.10 2.05
C MET A 67 -4.24 10.14 1.08
N ALA A 68 -4.48 10.62 -0.14
CA ALA A 68 -3.44 10.72 -1.16
C ALA A 68 -2.28 11.60 -0.70
N ALA A 69 -2.58 12.75 -0.09
CA ALA A 69 -1.58 13.65 0.46
C ALA A 69 -0.78 12.98 1.59
N ALA A 70 -1.46 12.28 2.49
CA ALA A 70 -0.80 11.59 3.61
C ALA A 70 0.19 10.55 3.12
N VAL A 71 -0.18 9.75 2.13
CA VAL A 71 0.73 8.78 1.52
C VAL A 71 1.90 9.48 0.83
N GLY A 72 1.60 10.47 -0.03
CA GLY A 72 2.62 11.16 -0.81
C GLY A 72 3.60 11.96 0.04
N GLN A 73 3.15 12.56 1.13
CA GLN A 73 3.97 13.37 2.03
C GLN A 73 4.72 12.56 3.07
N SER A 74 4.37 11.29 3.25
CA SER A 74 5.04 10.44 4.23
C SER A 74 6.52 10.31 3.93
N LEU A 75 7.34 10.26 4.96
CA LEU A 75 8.78 10.00 4.86
C LEU A 75 9.08 8.52 4.62
N ALA A 76 8.09 7.65 4.71
CA ALA A 76 8.24 6.23 4.44
C ALA A 76 8.68 5.98 3.00
N LYS A 77 9.40 4.90 2.78
CA LYS A 77 9.63 4.39 1.43
C LYS A 77 8.31 3.85 0.89
N LYS A 78 7.95 4.25 -0.31
CA LYS A 78 6.68 3.82 -0.93
C LYS A 78 6.97 2.81 -2.03
N ILE A 79 6.33 1.66 -1.95
CA ILE A 79 6.39 0.60 -2.95
C ILE A 79 5.00 0.50 -3.56
N LEU A 80 4.87 1.02 -4.77
CA LEU A 80 3.57 1.18 -5.42
C LEU A 80 3.42 0.18 -6.55
N ILE A 81 2.33 -0.57 -6.52
CA ILE A 81 2.00 -1.54 -7.56
C ILE A 81 1.22 -0.81 -8.66
N PRO A 82 1.68 -0.86 -9.90
CA PRO A 82 1.05 -0.10 -10.99
C PRO A 82 -0.22 -0.79 -11.51
N VAL A 83 -1.16 -1.03 -10.61
CA VAL A 83 -2.48 -1.55 -10.94
C VAL A 83 -3.37 -0.36 -11.22
N ASN A 84 -3.75 -0.19 -12.47
CA ASN A 84 -4.51 0.96 -12.87
C ASN A 84 -5.83 0.54 -13.51
N LYS A 85 -6.94 0.95 -12.91
CA LYS A 85 -8.29 0.74 -13.42
C LYS A 85 -9.03 2.04 -13.74
N CYS A 86 -8.32 3.17 -13.69
CA CYS A 86 -8.88 4.50 -13.92
C CYS A 86 -8.23 5.15 -15.13
N ASP A 87 -8.41 6.45 -15.29
CA ASP A 87 -7.92 7.21 -16.44
C ASP A 87 -6.41 7.43 -16.45
N ASN A 88 -5.68 6.77 -15.57
CA ASN A 88 -4.23 6.89 -15.47
C ASN A 88 -3.55 5.73 -16.18
N ILE A 89 -2.59 6.03 -17.02
CA ILE A 89 -1.78 5.03 -17.71
C ILE A 89 -0.38 5.09 -17.12
N VAL A 90 0.09 3.96 -16.60
CA VAL A 90 1.43 3.85 -16.05
C VAL A 90 2.32 3.15 -17.08
N ILE A 91 3.32 3.87 -17.57
CA ILE A 91 4.27 3.36 -18.57
C ILE A 91 5.26 2.42 -17.87
N GLY A 92 5.68 1.39 -18.58
CA GLY A 92 6.74 0.49 -18.11
C GLY A 92 6.25 -0.80 -17.48
N THR A 93 4.95 -1.00 -17.39
CA THR A 93 4.40 -2.23 -16.80
C THR A 93 4.50 -3.44 -17.72
N GLY A 94 4.56 -3.24 -19.04
CA GLY A 94 4.76 -4.29 -20.03
C GLY A 94 3.70 -5.39 -20.05
N GLY A 95 2.48 -5.11 -19.57
CA GLY A 95 1.43 -6.11 -19.52
C GLY A 95 1.68 -7.25 -18.52
N ARG A 96 2.57 -7.05 -17.56
CA ARG A 96 2.91 -8.07 -16.56
C ARG A 96 1.68 -8.40 -15.69
N PRO A 97 1.47 -9.69 -15.35
CA PRO A 97 0.37 -10.10 -14.46
C PRO A 97 0.48 -9.43 -13.09
N VAL A 98 -0.66 -9.10 -12.48
CA VAL A 98 -0.70 -8.49 -11.15
C VAL A 98 0.00 -9.35 -10.10
N ALA A 99 -0.17 -10.66 -10.16
CA ALA A 99 0.49 -11.58 -9.21
C ALA A 99 2.02 -11.43 -9.25
N GLU A 100 2.58 -11.27 -10.43
CA GLU A 100 4.03 -11.08 -10.60
C GLU A 100 4.49 -9.73 -10.02
N LEU A 101 3.70 -8.68 -10.21
CA LEU A 101 3.98 -7.36 -9.64
C LEU A 101 3.93 -7.39 -8.11
N ILE A 102 2.99 -8.12 -7.54
CA ILE A 102 2.89 -8.30 -6.09
C ILE A 102 4.11 -9.05 -5.55
N GLU A 103 4.55 -10.11 -6.22
CA GLU A 103 5.75 -10.85 -5.83
C GLU A 103 6.99 -9.95 -5.84
N GLU A 104 7.12 -9.10 -6.84
CA GLU A 104 8.20 -8.12 -6.91
C GLU A 104 8.15 -7.13 -5.74
N ALA A 105 6.95 -6.63 -5.40
CA ALA A 105 6.77 -5.74 -4.28
C ALA A 105 7.20 -6.40 -2.96
N VAL A 106 6.80 -7.65 -2.73
CA VAL A 106 7.20 -8.42 -1.55
C VAL A 106 8.72 -8.57 -1.48
N ALA A 107 9.36 -8.91 -2.59
CA ALA A 107 10.81 -9.03 -2.66
C ALA A 107 11.53 -7.72 -2.32
N LEU A 108 11.01 -6.59 -2.80
CA LEU A 108 11.56 -5.27 -2.48
C LEU A 108 11.40 -4.90 -1.01
N ILE A 109 10.26 -5.23 -0.41
CA ILE A 109 10.04 -5.01 1.03
C ILE A 109 11.05 -5.81 1.85
N LEU A 110 11.21 -7.10 1.55
CA LEU A 110 12.15 -7.97 2.26
C LEU A 110 13.59 -7.49 2.09
N LYS A 111 13.95 -7.04 0.90
CA LYS A 111 15.28 -6.46 0.64
C LYS A 111 15.51 -5.22 1.48
N ALA A 112 14.54 -4.34 1.58
CA ALA A 112 14.65 -3.13 2.40
C ALA A 112 14.79 -3.48 3.88
N VAL A 113 14.03 -4.44 4.39
CA VAL A 113 14.11 -4.91 5.78
C VAL A 113 15.49 -5.52 6.07
N ASN A 114 16.01 -6.35 5.16
CA ASN A 114 17.32 -6.99 5.31
C ASN A 114 18.46 -5.97 5.35
N SER A 115 18.36 -4.90 4.58
CA SER A 115 19.43 -3.88 4.50
C SER A 115 19.24 -2.73 5.48
N GLY A 116 18.09 -2.62 6.12
CA GLY A 116 17.75 -1.45 6.95
C GLY A 116 17.57 -0.16 6.14
N ALA A 117 17.40 -0.26 4.82
CA ALA A 117 17.34 0.89 3.91
C ALA A 117 15.90 1.33 3.65
N TYR A 118 15.28 1.94 4.64
CA TYR A 118 13.95 2.51 4.52
C TYR A 118 13.81 3.81 5.30
#